data_57018af3ab653686eb1dc9cb9e6446f9
#
_entry.id   57018af3ab653686eb1dc9cb9e6446f9
#
_cell.length_a   1.000
_cell.length_b   1.000
_cell.length_c   1.000
_cell.angle_alpha   90.00
_cell.angle_beta   90.00
_cell.angle_gamma   90.00
#
_symmetry.space_group_name_H-M   'P 1'
#
loop_
_entity.id
_entity.type
_entity.pdbx_description
1 polymer ?
#
loop_
_entity_poly.entity_id
_entity_poly.type
_entity_poly.pdbx_seq_one_letter_code
_entity_poly.pdbx_strand_id
1 'polypeptide(L)'
;MISAEIDGIGGEFNAFTGKELTAYYVKCAAADGGTAVDVLSDMFLHSTFDEEELEREKGVIVEEINMYTDTPRDIVGQVYDTARYGDSPIGRPIIGTKETVRAATRQTFLDYLGTWYKPERIAIGLGGNVSDALLADVRERFGALPAEATPALPETIIPRISEPLVAIERRDGDQAHIVLGVDGMRSNDEDRYAMAVWQAVIGGGMSSRLFTEVRERRGLAYYVFGRNAAYTDTGSFAVQAGVDINRANLAVEVIAQELRRMVDEPIPAEEITKAKRYLIGHTVLNQEDPSGRIFFGLRRELLDGGWVDLDTVIRGIEAVTPEDLQRVGRRVVTLDRAVLAGVGPLDDVDGLRAALGA
;
A
#
# COMPACT_ATOMS: atom_id res chain seq x y z
N MET A 1 2.53 30.64 -3.04
CA MET A 1 1.47 31.24 -2.20
C MET A 1 0.91 30.22 -1.23
N ILE A 2 0.47 29.02 -1.66
CA ILE A 2 -0.06 27.96 -0.79
C ILE A 2 0.88 27.65 0.38
N SER A 3 2.15 27.36 0.10
CA SER A 3 3.15 27.08 1.14
C SER A 3 3.28 28.22 2.16
N ALA A 4 3.28 29.49 1.68
CA ALA A 4 3.41 30.63 2.58
C ALA A 4 2.19 30.82 3.52
N GLU A 5 0.99 30.44 3.08
CA GLU A 5 -0.22 30.51 3.91
C GLU A 5 -0.20 29.43 4.98
N ILE A 6 0.16 28.19 4.62
CA ILE A 6 0.22 27.10 5.57
C ILE A 6 1.43 27.25 6.52
N ASP A 7 2.59 27.65 6.02
CA ASP A 7 3.75 27.98 6.86
C ASP A 7 3.43 29.12 7.83
N GLY A 8 2.64 30.11 7.38
CA GLY A 8 2.23 31.26 8.19
C GLY A 8 1.42 30.90 9.43
N ILE A 9 0.72 29.78 9.41
CA ILE A 9 -0.01 29.23 10.56
C ILE A 9 0.74 28.09 11.27
N GLY A 10 1.99 27.80 10.86
CA GLY A 10 2.77 26.67 11.38
C GLY A 10 2.13 25.31 11.06
N GLY A 11 1.42 25.22 9.97
CA GLY A 11 0.75 24.01 9.51
C GLY A 11 1.68 23.11 8.69
N GLU A 12 1.29 21.85 8.56
CA GLU A 12 1.91 20.86 7.69
C GLU A 12 0.89 20.48 6.60
N PHE A 13 1.31 20.47 5.34
CA PHE A 13 0.47 19.98 4.25
C PHE A 13 1.22 18.99 3.39
N ASN A 14 0.50 18.06 2.82
CA ASN A 14 1.06 17.07 1.90
C ASN A 14 -0.06 16.40 1.07
N ALA A 15 0.37 15.60 0.10
CA ALA A 15 -0.50 14.72 -0.68
C ALA A 15 0.18 13.38 -0.89
N PHE A 16 -0.61 12.34 -1.10
CA PHE A 16 -0.09 11.05 -1.55
C PHE A 16 -1.05 10.39 -2.53
N THR A 17 -0.51 9.59 -3.43
CA THR A 17 -1.26 8.76 -4.36
C THR A 17 -0.95 7.30 -4.12
N GLY A 18 -2.01 6.51 -3.92
CA GLY A 18 -1.97 5.05 -3.92
C GLY A 18 -2.53 4.46 -5.21
N LYS A 19 -2.68 3.14 -5.26
CA LYS A 19 -3.28 2.45 -6.41
C LYS A 19 -4.78 2.76 -6.56
N GLU A 20 -5.49 3.09 -5.47
CA GLU A 20 -6.94 3.23 -5.46
C GLU A 20 -7.44 4.60 -4.98
N LEU A 21 -6.58 5.43 -4.39
CA LEU A 21 -6.96 6.75 -3.90
C LEU A 21 -5.81 7.75 -3.96
N THR A 22 -6.18 9.02 -4.06
CA THR A 22 -5.31 10.18 -3.83
C THR A 22 -5.84 10.96 -2.64
N ALA A 23 -4.98 11.43 -1.77
CA ALA A 23 -5.35 12.24 -0.62
C ALA A 23 -4.53 13.54 -0.56
N TYR A 24 -5.21 14.63 -0.23
CA TYR A 24 -4.62 15.93 0.10
C TYR A 24 -4.97 16.24 1.55
N TYR A 25 -4.02 16.66 2.34
CA TYR A 25 -4.30 16.93 3.75
C TYR A 25 -3.48 18.10 4.30
N VAL A 26 -4.06 18.75 5.29
CA VAL A 26 -3.40 19.76 6.11
C VAL A 26 -3.56 19.39 7.59
N LYS A 27 -2.49 19.55 8.35
CA LYS A 27 -2.47 19.44 9.80
C LYS A 27 -2.05 20.78 10.39
N CYS A 28 -2.90 21.37 11.23
CA CYS A 28 -2.65 22.68 11.83
C CYS A 28 -3.24 22.77 13.24
N ALA A 29 -2.97 23.87 13.93
CA ALA A 29 -3.66 24.17 15.18
C ALA A 29 -5.17 24.33 14.92
N ALA A 30 -6.01 23.93 15.87
CA ALA A 30 -7.47 23.98 15.71
C ALA A 30 -8.00 25.40 15.46
N ALA A 31 -7.30 26.43 15.93
CA ALA A 31 -7.64 27.85 15.70
C ALA A 31 -7.54 28.22 14.21
N ASP A 32 -6.69 27.55 13.45
CA ASP A 32 -6.38 27.86 12.06
C ASP A 32 -7.06 26.91 11.08
N GLY A 33 -8.02 26.11 11.55
CA GLY A 33 -8.76 25.15 10.73
C GLY A 33 -9.48 25.79 9.53
N GLY A 34 -9.95 27.03 9.66
CA GLY A 34 -10.54 27.80 8.57
C GLY A 34 -9.57 28.05 7.42
N THR A 35 -8.33 28.45 7.71
CA THR A 35 -7.26 28.62 6.69
C THR A 35 -6.95 27.30 6.00
N ALA A 36 -6.87 26.20 6.75
CA ALA A 36 -6.62 24.87 6.17
C ALA A 36 -7.73 24.46 5.20
N VAL A 37 -9.00 24.67 5.59
CA VAL A 37 -10.16 24.36 4.72
C VAL A 37 -10.18 25.26 3.49
N ASP A 38 -9.87 26.55 3.65
CA ASP A 38 -9.81 27.51 2.55
C ASP A 38 -8.78 27.07 1.48
N VAL A 39 -7.55 26.85 1.91
CA VAL A 39 -6.45 26.43 1.01
C VAL A 39 -6.76 25.09 0.34
N LEU A 40 -7.19 24.06 1.09
CA LEU A 40 -7.48 22.76 0.50
C LEU A 40 -8.65 22.81 -0.48
N SER A 41 -9.71 23.55 -0.14
CA SER A 41 -10.86 23.68 -1.03
C SER A 41 -10.53 24.43 -2.31
N ASP A 42 -9.73 25.50 -2.23
CA ASP A 42 -9.29 26.24 -3.41
C ASP A 42 -8.41 25.39 -4.32
N MET A 43 -7.41 24.71 -3.75
CA MET A 43 -6.57 23.77 -4.49
C MET A 43 -7.38 22.69 -5.19
N PHE A 44 -8.37 22.14 -4.51
CA PHE A 44 -9.15 21.02 -5.02
C PHE A 44 -10.18 21.44 -6.07
N LEU A 45 -10.87 22.56 -5.84
CA LEU A 45 -12.00 23.02 -6.67
C LEU A 45 -11.57 23.96 -7.82
N HIS A 46 -10.46 24.69 -7.66
CA HIS A 46 -10.06 25.77 -8.54
C HIS A 46 -8.64 25.60 -9.09
N SER A 47 -8.09 24.39 -9.14
CA SER A 47 -6.77 24.15 -9.75
C SER A 47 -6.68 24.70 -11.16
N THR A 48 -5.68 25.54 -11.41
CA THR A 48 -5.50 26.24 -12.68
C THR A 48 -4.74 25.44 -13.72
N PHE A 49 -3.84 24.57 -13.28
CA PHE A 49 -2.91 23.80 -14.12
C PHE A 49 -2.21 24.69 -15.15
N ASP A 50 -1.52 25.72 -14.65
CA ASP A 50 -0.73 26.62 -15.48
C ASP A 50 0.28 25.84 -16.32
N GLU A 51 0.39 26.14 -17.61
CA GLU A 51 1.19 25.36 -18.56
C GLU A 51 2.69 25.46 -18.26
N GLU A 52 3.19 26.64 -17.84
CA GLU A 52 4.61 26.78 -17.46
C GLU A 52 4.95 25.99 -16.21
N GLU A 53 4.07 26.00 -15.20
CA GLU A 53 4.24 25.21 -13.97
C GLU A 53 4.15 23.73 -14.25
N LEU A 54 3.25 23.29 -15.13
CA LEU A 54 3.17 21.88 -15.55
C LEU A 54 4.45 21.40 -16.21
N GLU A 55 5.03 22.20 -17.13
CA GLU A 55 6.28 21.82 -17.79
C GLU A 55 7.47 21.78 -16.80
N ARG A 56 7.48 22.66 -15.80
CA ARG A 56 8.49 22.64 -14.73
C ARG A 56 8.34 21.39 -13.87
N GLU A 57 7.11 21.07 -13.46
CA GLU A 57 6.79 19.93 -12.61
C GLU A 57 7.09 18.59 -13.30
N LYS A 58 6.86 18.47 -14.61
CA LYS A 58 7.29 17.28 -15.37
C LYS A 58 8.78 16.99 -15.21
N GLY A 59 9.61 18.04 -15.17
CA GLY A 59 11.05 17.88 -14.90
C GLY A 59 11.32 17.28 -13.53
N VAL A 60 10.63 17.78 -12.49
CA VAL A 60 10.74 17.27 -11.11
C VAL A 60 10.30 15.81 -11.04
N ILE A 61 9.13 15.47 -11.62
CA ILE A 61 8.61 14.09 -11.61
C ILE A 61 9.56 13.12 -12.36
N VAL A 62 10.19 13.56 -13.46
CA VAL A 62 11.19 12.74 -14.16
C VAL A 62 12.41 12.45 -13.28
N GLU A 63 12.86 13.42 -12.47
CA GLU A 63 13.92 13.18 -11.49
C GLU A 63 13.48 12.29 -10.33
N GLU A 64 12.24 12.38 -9.87
CA GLU A 64 11.67 11.43 -8.91
C GLU A 64 11.64 10.01 -9.48
N ILE A 65 11.25 9.82 -10.75
CA ILE A 65 11.32 8.51 -11.41
C ILE A 65 12.76 7.99 -11.41
N ASN A 66 13.77 8.83 -11.70
CA ASN A 66 15.17 8.46 -11.63
C ASN A 66 15.54 7.99 -10.22
N MET A 67 15.19 8.75 -9.19
CA MET A 67 15.47 8.43 -7.79
C MET A 67 14.88 7.08 -7.37
N TYR A 68 13.61 6.83 -7.70
CA TYR A 68 12.99 5.51 -7.45
C TYR A 68 13.68 4.40 -8.23
N THR A 69 13.97 4.65 -9.50
CA THR A 69 14.66 3.68 -10.36
C THR A 69 16.05 3.36 -9.82
N ASP A 70 16.78 4.33 -9.31
CA ASP A 70 18.14 4.15 -8.78
C ASP A 70 18.18 3.44 -7.39
N THR A 71 17.03 3.20 -6.78
CA THR A 71 16.93 2.53 -5.47
C THR A 71 16.41 1.10 -5.63
N PRO A 72 17.29 0.06 -5.64
CA PRO A 72 16.88 -1.34 -5.86
C PRO A 72 15.81 -1.85 -4.87
N ARG A 73 15.84 -1.36 -3.64
CA ARG A 73 14.87 -1.68 -2.60
C ARG A 73 13.44 -1.22 -2.95
N ASP A 74 13.32 -0.08 -3.63
CA ASP A 74 12.03 0.52 -3.97
C ASP A 74 11.50 -0.05 -5.28
N ILE A 75 12.37 -0.15 -6.31
CA ILE A 75 11.99 -0.63 -7.63
C ILE A 75 11.59 -2.12 -7.64
N VAL A 76 12.11 -2.96 -6.73
CA VAL A 76 11.77 -4.38 -6.69
C VAL A 76 10.26 -4.61 -6.47
N GLY A 77 9.60 -3.73 -5.73
CA GLY A 77 8.15 -3.75 -5.58
C GLY A 77 7.41 -3.52 -6.90
N GLN A 78 7.90 -2.61 -7.74
CA GLN A 78 7.32 -2.36 -9.06
C GLN A 78 7.59 -3.51 -10.04
N VAL A 79 8.78 -4.13 -10.00
CA VAL A 79 9.09 -5.34 -10.78
C VAL A 79 8.11 -6.45 -10.40
N TYR A 80 7.81 -6.62 -9.10
CA TYR A 80 6.83 -7.56 -8.62
C TYR A 80 5.40 -7.22 -9.12
N ASP A 81 4.96 -5.98 -8.96
CA ASP A 81 3.62 -5.56 -9.37
C ASP A 81 3.41 -5.79 -10.88
N THR A 82 4.40 -5.45 -11.69
CA THR A 82 4.36 -5.67 -13.14
C THR A 82 4.31 -7.16 -13.49
N ALA A 83 5.12 -8.00 -12.84
CA ALA A 83 5.12 -9.44 -13.04
C ALA A 83 3.82 -10.11 -12.59
N ARG A 84 3.25 -9.67 -11.45
CA ARG A 84 2.05 -10.25 -10.86
C ARG A 84 0.77 -9.80 -11.55
N TYR A 85 0.68 -8.52 -11.91
CA TYR A 85 -0.56 -7.88 -12.35
C TYR A 85 -0.56 -7.49 -13.84
N GLY A 86 0.61 -7.58 -14.54
CA GLY A 86 0.73 -7.25 -15.95
C GLY A 86 0.35 -5.80 -16.24
N ASP A 87 -0.34 -5.59 -17.36
CA ASP A 87 -0.81 -4.25 -17.80
C ASP A 87 -2.10 -3.79 -17.10
N SER A 88 -2.59 -4.53 -16.09
CA SER A 88 -3.75 -4.11 -15.33
C SER A 88 -3.48 -2.77 -14.61
N PRO A 89 -4.51 -2.01 -14.23
CA PRO A 89 -4.33 -0.75 -13.49
C PRO A 89 -3.44 -0.89 -12.26
N ILE A 90 -3.56 -1.99 -11.53
CA ILE A 90 -2.76 -2.28 -10.32
C ILE A 90 -1.29 -2.58 -10.66
N GLY A 91 -1.01 -3.17 -11.82
CA GLY A 91 0.37 -3.45 -12.27
C GLY A 91 1.16 -2.21 -12.69
N ARG A 92 0.49 -1.11 -13.01
CA ARG A 92 1.14 0.11 -13.48
C ARG A 92 1.84 0.87 -12.34
N PRO A 93 3.00 1.51 -12.60
CA PRO A 93 3.64 2.38 -11.61
C PRO A 93 2.75 3.59 -11.28
N ILE A 94 2.63 3.92 -9.98
CA ILE A 94 1.83 5.06 -9.51
C ILE A 94 2.38 6.37 -10.10
N ILE A 95 3.70 6.52 -10.11
CA ILE A 95 4.37 7.72 -10.63
C ILE A 95 4.34 7.79 -12.17
N GLY A 96 3.90 6.72 -12.85
CA GLY A 96 3.92 6.62 -14.30
C GLY A 96 5.30 6.29 -14.88
N THR A 97 5.47 6.56 -16.17
CA THR A 97 6.76 6.46 -16.87
C THR A 97 7.20 7.82 -17.39
N LYS A 98 8.47 7.98 -17.70
CA LYS A 98 8.99 9.25 -18.28
C LYS A 98 8.23 9.65 -19.54
N GLU A 99 7.77 8.68 -20.32
CA GLU A 99 7.00 8.89 -21.55
C GLU A 99 5.60 9.41 -21.21
N THR A 100 4.88 8.79 -20.26
CA THR A 100 3.54 9.22 -19.87
C THR A 100 3.55 10.58 -19.19
N VAL A 101 4.55 10.86 -18.36
CA VAL A 101 4.72 12.18 -17.71
C VAL A 101 4.98 13.26 -18.74
N ARG A 102 5.90 13.04 -19.68
CA ARG A 102 6.22 14.04 -20.75
C ARG A 102 5.04 14.26 -21.69
N ALA A 103 4.23 13.24 -21.97
CA ALA A 103 3.09 13.32 -22.87
C ALA A 103 1.86 14.01 -22.22
N ALA A 104 1.80 14.10 -20.90
CA ALA A 104 0.67 14.75 -20.22
C ALA A 104 0.58 16.24 -20.60
N THR A 105 -0.63 16.71 -20.87
CA THR A 105 -0.93 18.11 -21.20
C THR A 105 -1.88 18.68 -20.17
N ARG A 106 -2.05 20.00 -20.14
CA ARG A 106 -3.08 20.65 -19.32
C ARG A 106 -4.46 20.00 -19.54
N GLN A 107 -4.80 19.70 -20.79
CA GLN A 107 -6.07 19.06 -21.13
C GLN A 107 -6.20 17.67 -20.51
N THR A 108 -5.12 16.90 -20.43
CA THR A 108 -5.11 15.58 -19.75
C THR A 108 -5.58 15.70 -18.29
N PHE A 109 -5.10 16.72 -17.55
CA PHE A 109 -5.53 16.94 -16.16
C PHE A 109 -6.98 17.39 -16.07
N LEU A 110 -7.41 18.31 -16.93
CA LEU A 110 -8.79 18.79 -16.93
C LEU A 110 -9.80 17.67 -17.27
N ASP A 111 -9.47 16.83 -18.25
CA ASP A 111 -10.29 15.66 -18.62
C ASP A 111 -10.38 14.65 -17.48
N TYR A 112 -9.25 14.40 -16.80
CA TYR A 112 -9.20 13.48 -15.66
C TYR A 112 -10.05 14.01 -14.50
N LEU A 113 -9.89 15.27 -14.10
CA LEU A 113 -10.71 15.89 -13.06
C LEU A 113 -12.19 15.89 -13.43
N GLY A 114 -12.50 16.30 -14.66
CA GLY A 114 -13.86 16.35 -15.16
C GLY A 114 -14.54 14.96 -15.16
N THR A 115 -13.77 13.90 -15.33
CA THR A 115 -14.28 12.53 -15.35
C THR A 115 -14.39 11.91 -13.96
N TRP A 116 -13.34 12.08 -13.12
CA TRP A 116 -13.17 11.26 -11.93
C TRP A 116 -13.39 11.99 -10.60
N TYR A 117 -13.24 13.32 -10.55
CA TYR A 117 -13.41 14.11 -9.33
C TYR A 117 -14.88 14.53 -9.16
N LYS A 118 -15.71 13.54 -8.87
CA LYS A 118 -17.16 13.70 -8.67
C LYS A 118 -17.54 13.46 -7.22
N PRO A 119 -18.63 14.06 -6.69
CA PRO A 119 -19.03 13.96 -5.29
C PRO A 119 -19.09 12.54 -4.75
N GLU A 120 -19.56 11.59 -5.53
CA GLU A 120 -19.67 10.18 -5.13
C GLU A 120 -18.32 9.47 -4.95
N ARG A 121 -17.21 10.10 -5.38
CA ARG A 121 -15.83 9.57 -5.25
C ARG A 121 -14.95 10.40 -4.34
N ILE A 122 -15.54 11.37 -3.65
CA ILE A 122 -14.83 12.29 -2.75
C ILE A 122 -15.32 12.06 -1.34
N ALA A 123 -14.40 11.84 -0.42
CA ALA A 123 -14.68 11.84 1.00
C ALA A 123 -13.80 12.88 1.70
N ILE A 124 -14.40 13.64 2.60
CA ILE A 124 -13.72 14.69 3.35
C ILE A 124 -13.76 14.33 4.82
N GLY A 125 -12.59 14.28 5.45
CA GLY A 125 -12.43 13.97 6.86
C GLY A 125 -11.87 15.14 7.64
N LEU A 126 -12.51 15.45 8.76
CA LEU A 126 -12.03 16.40 9.76
C LEU A 126 -11.75 15.64 11.05
N GLY A 127 -10.60 15.89 11.67
CA GLY A 127 -10.21 15.25 12.93
C GLY A 127 -9.55 16.22 13.88
N GLY A 128 -9.81 16.06 15.18
CA GLY A 128 -9.32 16.94 16.24
C GLY A 128 -10.43 17.77 16.89
N ASN A 129 -10.12 19.00 17.27
CA ASN A 129 -11.13 19.92 17.82
C ASN A 129 -11.90 20.62 16.70
N VAL A 130 -12.86 19.92 16.11
CA VAL A 130 -13.68 20.39 14.99
C VAL A 130 -14.89 21.17 15.51
N SER A 131 -15.03 22.44 15.09
CA SER A 131 -16.20 23.27 15.43
C SER A 131 -17.35 23.05 14.43
N ASP A 132 -18.58 23.32 14.86
CA ASP A 132 -19.75 23.32 13.97
C ASP A 132 -19.61 24.31 12.81
N ALA A 133 -18.95 25.45 13.05
CA ALA A 133 -18.69 26.45 12.02
C ALA A 133 -17.73 25.91 10.93
N LEU A 134 -16.67 25.19 11.33
CA LEU A 134 -15.75 24.58 10.38
C LEU A 134 -16.45 23.51 9.54
N LEU A 135 -17.31 22.70 10.19
CA LEU A 135 -18.10 21.68 9.48
C LEU A 135 -19.09 22.30 8.49
N ALA A 136 -19.71 23.44 8.87
CA ALA A 136 -20.62 24.19 7.98
C ALA A 136 -19.86 24.75 6.77
N ASP A 137 -18.67 25.32 6.98
CA ASP A 137 -17.82 25.86 5.90
C ASP A 137 -17.43 24.77 4.87
N VAL A 138 -17.00 23.60 5.34
CA VAL A 138 -16.71 22.46 4.45
C VAL A 138 -17.95 22.04 3.65
N ARG A 139 -19.12 21.97 4.30
CA ARG A 139 -20.38 21.62 3.61
C ARG A 139 -20.77 22.66 2.55
N GLU A 140 -20.57 23.94 2.83
CA GLU A 140 -20.86 25.02 1.89
C GLU A 140 -19.96 24.92 0.65
N ARG A 141 -18.65 24.77 0.85
CA ARG A 141 -17.66 24.75 -0.25
C ARG A 141 -17.81 23.52 -1.15
N PHE A 142 -17.93 22.35 -0.59
CA PHE A 142 -17.99 21.10 -1.35
C PHE A 142 -19.41 20.66 -1.70
N GLY A 143 -20.43 21.14 -1.01
CA GLY A 143 -21.83 20.82 -1.28
C GLY A 143 -22.37 21.36 -2.60
N ALA A 144 -21.69 22.31 -3.21
CA ALA A 144 -22.02 22.87 -4.53
C ALA A 144 -21.51 22.05 -5.72
N LEU A 145 -20.71 21.01 -5.47
CA LEU A 145 -20.22 20.14 -6.54
C LEU A 145 -21.37 19.47 -7.30
N PRO A 146 -21.37 19.52 -8.64
CA PRO A 146 -22.46 18.95 -9.44
C PRO A 146 -22.51 17.43 -9.29
N ALA A 147 -23.69 16.90 -8.99
CA ALA A 147 -23.96 15.46 -8.94
C ALA A 147 -24.07 14.92 -10.35
N GLU A 148 -22.96 14.63 -10.99
CA GLU A 148 -22.89 13.98 -12.29
C GLU A 148 -22.43 12.54 -12.12
N ALA A 149 -22.96 11.63 -12.93
CA ALA A 149 -22.59 10.21 -12.90
C ALA A 149 -21.12 10.02 -13.34
N THR A 150 -20.37 9.23 -12.59
CA THR A 150 -19.04 8.79 -13.00
C THR A 150 -19.12 7.55 -13.88
N PRO A 151 -18.16 7.35 -14.80
CA PRO A 151 -18.03 6.09 -15.50
C PRO A 151 -17.79 4.94 -14.52
N ALA A 152 -18.27 3.76 -14.85
CA ALA A 152 -17.89 2.55 -14.12
C ALA A 152 -16.36 2.37 -14.16
N LEU A 153 -15.79 1.91 -13.05
CA LEU A 153 -14.38 1.54 -13.05
C LEU A 153 -14.16 0.37 -14.01
N PRO A 154 -13.08 0.38 -14.80
CA PRO A 154 -12.75 -0.77 -15.63
C PRO A 154 -12.52 -2.01 -14.76
N GLU A 155 -13.02 -3.15 -15.19
CA GLU A 155 -12.75 -4.42 -14.53
C GLU A 155 -11.25 -4.71 -14.54
N THR A 156 -10.70 -5.06 -13.39
CA THR A 156 -9.28 -5.43 -13.27
C THR A 156 -9.10 -6.87 -13.75
N ILE A 157 -8.54 -7.03 -14.94
CA ILE A 157 -8.17 -8.35 -15.46
C ILE A 157 -6.74 -8.66 -14.99
N ILE A 158 -6.63 -9.58 -14.03
CA ILE A 158 -5.33 -10.05 -13.51
C ILE A 158 -4.86 -11.26 -14.32
N PRO A 159 -3.60 -11.26 -14.81
CA PRO A 159 -3.05 -12.42 -15.48
C PRO A 159 -3.11 -13.68 -14.60
N ARG A 160 -3.58 -14.79 -15.18
CA ARG A 160 -3.55 -16.08 -14.49
C ARG A 160 -2.14 -16.63 -14.48
N ILE A 161 -1.57 -16.77 -13.30
CA ILE A 161 -0.28 -17.43 -13.08
C ILE A 161 -0.57 -18.90 -12.76
N SER A 162 -0.04 -19.80 -13.59
CA SER A 162 -0.28 -21.25 -13.48
C SER A 162 0.94 -22.04 -13.00
N GLU A 163 2.11 -21.39 -12.97
CA GLU A 163 3.38 -21.95 -12.50
C GLU A 163 4.23 -20.84 -11.89
N PRO A 164 5.23 -21.14 -11.07
CA PRO A 164 6.07 -20.11 -10.46
C PRO A 164 6.76 -19.22 -11.50
N LEU A 165 6.53 -17.91 -11.37
CA LEU A 165 7.09 -16.88 -12.22
C LEU A 165 8.27 -16.21 -11.52
N VAL A 166 9.43 -16.16 -12.19
CA VAL A 166 10.62 -15.44 -11.71
C VAL A 166 10.92 -14.28 -12.66
N ALA A 167 10.90 -13.05 -12.13
CA ALA A 167 11.15 -11.81 -12.86
C ALA A 167 12.34 -11.08 -12.24
N ILE A 168 13.47 -11.05 -12.95
CA ILE A 168 14.72 -10.44 -12.47
C ILE A 168 15.07 -9.21 -13.30
N GLU A 169 15.26 -8.10 -12.62
CA GLU A 169 15.92 -6.93 -13.17
C GLU A 169 17.38 -6.93 -12.73
N ARG A 170 18.27 -7.30 -13.66
CA ARG A 170 19.69 -7.41 -13.35
C ARG A 170 20.31 -6.02 -13.17
N ARG A 171 20.93 -5.82 -12.01
CA ARG A 171 21.71 -4.62 -11.68
C ARG A 171 22.98 -5.01 -10.94
N ASP A 172 24.03 -4.22 -11.09
CA ASP A 172 25.24 -4.37 -10.29
C ASP A 172 24.99 -3.81 -8.87
N GLY A 173 25.58 -4.43 -7.87
CA GLY A 173 25.46 -4.02 -6.48
C GLY A 173 25.96 -5.07 -5.50
N ASP A 174 25.98 -4.73 -4.23
CA ASP A 174 26.46 -5.62 -3.15
C ASP A 174 25.32 -6.43 -2.49
N GLN A 175 24.08 -6.13 -2.82
CA GLN A 175 22.89 -6.79 -2.30
C GLN A 175 21.92 -7.12 -3.42
N ALA A 176 21.11 -8.16 -3.20
CA ALA A 176 19.94 -8.40 -4.01
C ALA A 176 18.68 -8.09 -3.18
N HIS A 177 17.70 -7.46 -3.81
CA HIS A 177 16.39 -7.20 -3.23
C HIS A 177 15.37 -8.10 -3.91
N ILE A 178 14.61 -8.84 -3.11
CA ILE A 178 13.62 -9.80 -3.60
C ILE A 178 12.25 -9.52 -3.01
N VAL A 179 11.22 -9.87 -3.80
CA VAL A 179 9.82 -9.92 -3.37
C VAL A 179 9.26 -11.27 -3.80
N LEU A 180 8.94 -12.11 -2.83
CA LEU A 180 8.23 -13.37 -3.04
C LEU A 180 6.76 -13.17 -2.68
N GLY A 181 5.88 -13.20 -3.67
CA GLY A 181 4.45 -13.00 -3.48
C GLY A 181 3.61 -14.22 -3.83
N VAL A 182 2.55 -14.37 -3.09
CA VAL A 182 1.50 -15.39 -3.25
C VAL A 182 0.13 -14.70 -3.34
N ASP A 183 -0.94 -15.48 -3.52
CA ASP A 183 -2.28 -14.92 -3.52
C ASP A 183 -2.60 -14.21 -2.21
N GLY A 184 -3.48 -13.21 -2.27
CA GLY A 184 -3.98 -12.46 -1.13
C GLY A 184 -5.50 -12.36 -1.14
N MET A 185 -6.02 -11.42 -0.37
CA MET A 185 -7.45 -11.20 -0.19
C MET A 185 -7.82 -9.76 -0.51
N ARG A 186 -9.05 -9.53 -0.93
CA ARG A 186 -9.60 -8.19 -1.08
C ARG A 186 -9.70 -7.49 0.28
N SER A 187 -9.75 -6.16 0.26
CA SER A 187 -9.80 -5.34 1.47
C SER A 187 -11.03 -5.61 2.34
N ASN A 188 -12.18 -5.91 1.71
CA ASN A 188 -13.44 -6.21 2.38
C ASN A 188 -13.73 -7.72 2.53
N ASP A 189 -12.73 -8.59 2.37
CA ASP A 189 -12.88 -10.03 2.54
C ASP A 189 -13.34 -10.38 3.97
N GLU A 190 -14.17 -11.41 4.11
CA GLU A 190 -14.64 -11.89 5.42
C GLU A 190 -13.50 -12.34 6.32
N ASP A 191 -12.42 -12.88 5.75
CA ASP A 191 -11.22 -13.33 6.45
C ASP A 191 -10.19 -12.21 6.70
N ARG A 192 -10.48 -10.94 6.43
CA ARG A 192 -9.51 -9.82 6.54
C ARG A 192 -8.84 -9.70 7.92
N TYR A 193 -9.55 -9.98 9.00
CA TYR A 193 -8.97 -9.95 10.36
C TYR A 193 -8.07 -11.17 10.60
N ALA A 194 -8.48 -12.34 10.14
CA ALA A 194 -7.66 -13.54 10.19
C ALA A 194 -6.38 -13.38 9.35
N MET A 195 -6.49 -12.77 8.16
CA MET A 195 -5.35 -12.44 7.32
C MET A 195 -4.38 -11.46 8.00
N ALA A 196 -4.89 -10.45 8.69
CA ALA A 196 -4.07 -9.50 9.44
C ALA A 196 -3.29 -10.19 10.57
N VAL A 197 -3.95 -11.07 11.35
CA VAL A 197 -3.28 -11.85 12.42
C VAL A 197 -2.27 -12.82 11.83
N TRP A 198 -2.61 -13.53 10.74
CA TRP A 198 -1.72 -14.42 10.02
C TRP A 198 -0.45 -13.70 9.54
N GLN A 199 -0.62 -12.53 8.90
CA GLN A 199 0.49 -11.68 8.49
C GLN A 199 1.36 -11.23 9.67
N ALA A 200 0.75 -10.86 10.80
CA ALA A 200 1.50 -10.43 11.98
C ALA A 200 2.38 -11.55 12.54
N VAL A 201 1.90 -12.81 12.51
CA VAL A 201 2.69 -13.98 12.90
C VAL A 201 3.89 -14.18 11.97
N ILE A 202 3.64 -14.20 10.65
CA ILE A 202 4.69 -14.56 9.69
C ILE A 202 5.69 -13.42 9.47
N GLY A 203 5.27 -12.17 9.38
CA GLY A 203 6.13 -11.08 8.93
C GLY A 203 5.80 -9.68 9.45
N GLY A 204 5.03 -9.56 10.56
CA GLY A 204 4.52 -8.25 11.03
C GLY A 204 5.50 -7.42 11.87
N GLY A 205 6.54 -8.01 12.44
CA GLY A 205 7.47 -7.29 13.31
C GLY A 205 8.78 -8.03 13.56
N MET A 206 9.66 -7.46 14.37
CA MET A 206 10.98 -8.02 14.67
C MET A 206 10.93 -9.36 15.42
N SER A 207 9.81 -9.76 15.97
CA SER A 207 9.59 -11.07 16.60
C SER A 207 8.73 -12.01 15.77
N SER A 208 8.54 -11.70 14.49
CA SER A 208 7.83 -12.56 13.52
C SER A 208 8.72 -13.74 13.09
N ARG A 209 8.09 -14.78 12.52
CA ARG A 209 8.82 -15.96 12.06
C ARG A 209 9.89 -15.64 11.01
N LEU A 210 9.53 -14.87 10.00
CA LEU A 210 10.48 -14.47 8.94
C LEU A 210 11.67 -13.68 9.51
N PHE A 211 11.42 -12.72 10.38
CA PHE A 211 12.52 -11.95 10.97
C PHE A 211 13.45 -12.85 11.79
N THR A 212 12.90 -13.71 12.62
CA THR A 212 13.66 -14.64 13.46
C THR A 212 14.43 -15.65 12.62
N GLU A 213 13.78 -16.31 11.65
CA GLU A 213 14.40 -17.41 10.90
C GLU A 213 15.37 -16.93 9.82
N VAL A 214 15.00 -15.86 9.09
CA VAL A 214 15.79 -15.38 7.94
C VAL A 214 16.90 -14.45 8.40
N ARG A 215 16.59 -13.50 9.31
CA ARG A 215 17.55 -12.47 9.72
C ARG A 215 18.34 -12.88 10.96
N GLU A 216 17.69 -13.23 12.08
CA GLU A 216 18.42 -13.44 13.34
C GLU A 216 19.18 -14.76 13.37
N ARG A 217 18.51 -15.87 13.03
CA ARG A 217 19.14 -17.21 13.15
C ARG A 217 20.11 -17.53 12.03
N ARG A 218 19.83 -17.11 10.81
CA ARG A 218 20.63 -17.48 9.63
C ARG A 218 21.43 -16.34 9.04
N GLY A 219 21.12 -15.09 9.40
CA GLY A 219 21.81 -13.91 8.86
C GLY A 219 21.72 -13.82 7.32
N LEU A 220 20.58 -14.22 6.72
CA LEU A 220 20.40 -14.25 5.28
C LEU A 220 19.96 -12.90 4.71
N ALA A 221 19.35 -12.05 5.53
CA ALA A 221 18.78 -10.79 5.09
C ALA A 221 19.14 -9.64 6.03
N TYR A 222 19.34 -8.46 5.45
CA TYR A 222 19.48 -7.20 6.21
C TYR A 222 18.12 -6.71 6.72
N TYR A 223 17.09 -6.90 5.91
CA TYR A 223 15.70 -6.71 6.29
C TYR A 223 14.84 -7.82 5.67
N VAL A 224 13.77 -8.16 6.36
CA VAL A 224 12.72 -9.06 5.86
C VAL A 224 11.42 -8.70 6.54
N PHE A 225 10.35 -8.59 5.77
CA PHE A 225 9.00 -8.34 6.29
C PHE A 225 7.93 -8.89 5.34
N GLY A 226 6.77 -9.20 5.89
CA GLY A 226 5.59 -9.60 5.13
C GLY A 226 4.62 -8.44 4.95
N ARG A 227 4.09 -8.26 3.75
CA ARG A 227 3.11 -7.24 3.41
C ARG A 227 1.88 -7.86 2.77
N ASN A 228 0.70 -7.53 3.29
CA ASN A 228 -0.57 -7.81 2.64
C ASN A 228 -1.01 -6.57 1.86
N ALA A 229 -1.03 -6.66 0.53
CA ALA A 229 -1.61 -5.67 -0.35
C ALA A 229 -3.04 -6.09 -0.64
N ALA A 230 -4.00 -5.43 0.01
CA ALA A 230 -5.43 -5.70 -0.15
C ALA A 230 -6.09 -4.52 -0.87
N TYR A 231 -6.60 -4.79 -2.06
CA TYR A 231 -7.33 -3.85 -2.92
C TYR A 231 -8.83 -4.17 -2.89
N THR A 232 -9.64 -3.33 -3.50
CA THR A 232 -11.11 -3.53 -3.51
C THR A 232 -11.54 -4.76 -4.30
N ASP A 233 -10.80 -5.16 -5.32
CA ASP A 233 -11.11 -6.26 -6.25
C ASP A 233 -10.10 -7.41 -6.21
N THR A 234 -8.92 -7.22 -5.63
CA THR A 234 -7.84 -8.21 -5.58
C THR A 234 -6.95 -8.05 -4.36
N GLY A 235 -5.92 -8.88 -4.24
CA GLY A 235 -4.87 -8.74 -3.25
C GLY A 235 -3.70 -9.70 -3.46
N SER A 236 -2.61 -9.44 -2.75
CA SER A 236 -1.47 -10.35 -2.64
C SER A 236 -0.85 -10.26 -1.26
N PHE A 237 -0.29 -11.36 -0.80
CA PHE A 237 0.66 -11.36 0.31
C PHE A 237 2.06 -11.51 -0.26
N ALA A 238 2.97 -10.64 0.13
CA ALA A 238 4.34 -10.68 -0.36
C ALA A 238 5.35 -10.52 0.78
N VAL A 239 6.44 -11.26 0.67
CA VAL A 239 7.62 -11.15 1.55
C VAL A 239 8.69 -10.37 0.79
N GLN A 240 9.08 -9.22 1.32
CA GLN A 240 10.19 -8.44 0.79
C GLN A 240 11.42 -8.61 1.65
N ALA A 241 12.58 -8.83 1.02
CA ALA A 241 13.86 -8.99 1.71
C ALA A 241 15.03 -8.38 0.93
N GLY A 242 16.01 -7.84 1.66
CA GLY A 242 17.32 -7.49 1.13
C GLY A 242 18.34 -8.54 1.56
N VAL A 243 18.89 -9.29 0.61
CA VAL A 243 19.65 -10.50 0.88
C VAL A 243 21.10 -10.41 0.38
N ASP A 244 21.97 -11.24 0.97
CA ASP A 244 23.30 -11.50 0.45
C ASP A 244 23.17 -12.24 -0.90
N ILE A 245 23.83 -11.74 -1.92
CA ILE A 245 23.79 -12.25 -3.30
C ILE A 245 24.16 -13.73 -3.35
N ASN A 246 25.22 -14.12 -2.65
CA ASN A 246 25.72 -15.51 -2.65
C ASN A 246 24.78 -16.48 -1.94
N ARG A 247 23.79 -15.96 -1.22
CA ARG A 247 22.87 -16.75 -0.40
C ARG A 247 21.39 -16.49 -0.76
N ALA A 248 21.15 -15.86 -1.91
CA ALA A 248 19.82 -15.50 -2.36
C ALA A 248 18.90 -16.72 -2.51
N ASN A 249 19.37 -17.81 -3.14
CA ASN A 249 18.59 -19.04 -3.28
C ASN A 249 18.21 -19.63 -1.90
N LEU A 250 19.14 -19.66 -0.97
CA LEU A 250 18.86 -20.14 0.39
C LEU A 250 17.87 -19.23 1.14
N ALA A 251 17.94 -17.92 0.92
CA ALA A 251 16.97 -16.99 1.52
C ALA A 251 15.56 -17.24 0.97
N VAL A 252 15.40 -17.42 -0.33
CA VAL A 252 14.13 -17.77 -0.98
C VAL A 252 13.60 -19.10 -0.45
N GLU A 253 14.45 -20.13 -0.37
CA GLU A 253 14.09 -21.44 0.18
C GLU A 253 13.55 -21.33 1.62
N VAL A 254 14.27 -20.64 2.50
CA VAL A 254 13.86 -20.45 3.91
C VAL A 254 12.55 -19.68 4.01
N ILE A 255 12.35 -18.63 3.20
CA ILE A 255 11.09 -17.88 3.16
C ILE A 255 9.94 -18.82 2.71
N ALA A 256 10.14 -19.60 1.64
CA ALA A 256 9.15 -20.54 1.16
C ALA A 256 8.85 -21.64 2.19
N GLN A 257 9.85 -22.14 2.90
CA GLN A 257 9.67 -23.10 4.00
C GLN A 257 8.82 -22.52 5.13
N GLU A 258 9.10 -21.29 5.58
CA GLU A 258 8.31 -20.66 6.64
C GLU A 258 6.86 -20.43 6.20
N LEU A 259 6.62 -20.08 4.94
CA LEU A 259 5.25 -20.00 4.41
C LEU A 259 4.53 -21.35 4.44
N ARG A 260 5.21 -22.45 4.05
CA ARG A 260 4.65 -23.82 4.14
C ARG A 260 4.34 -24.19 5.58
N ARG A 261 5.24 -23.91 6.52
CA ARG A 261 5.04 -24.18 7.95
C ARG A 261 3.80 -23.49 8.51
N MET A 262 3.44 -22.31 7.98
CA MET A 262 2.20 -21.62 8.36
C MET A 262 0.92 -22.37 7.93
N VAL A 263 1.04 -23.33 7.01
CA VAL A 263 -0.08 -24.18 6.54
C VAL A 263 -0.05 -25.56 7.20
N ASP A 264 1.14 -26.14 7.28
CA ASP A 264 1.32 -27.54 7.66
C ASP A 264 1.37 -27.75 9.18
N GLU A 265 1.83 -26.74 9.93
CA GLU A 265 2.00 -26.81 11.36
C GLU A 265 0.96 -25.94 12.11
N PRO A 266 0.43 -26.41 13.25
CA PRO A 266 -0.38 -25.56 14.11
C PRO A 266 0.41 -24.35 14.59
N ILE A 267 -0.18 -23.15 14.52
CA ILE A 267 0.43 -21.94 15.07
C ILE A 267 0.26 -21.98 16.61
N PRO A 268 1.34 -21.87 17.39
CA PRO A 268 1.27 -21.86 18.85
C PRO A 268 0.37 -20.74 19.39
N ALA A 269 -0.42 -21.03 20.41
CA ALA A 269 -1.37 -20.07 21.01
C ALA A 269 -0.66 -18.79 21.51
N GLU A 270 0.58 -18.91 21.95
CA GLU A 270 1.40 -17.76 22.37
C GLU A 270 1.72 -16.82 21.21
N GLU A 271 2.07 -17.37 20.03
CA GLU A 271 2.32 -16.55 18.83
C GLU A 271 1.05 -15.84 18.38
N ILE A 272 -0.11 -16.53 18.40
CA ILE A 272 -1.41 -15.92 18.06
C ILE A 272 -1.74 -14.79 19.03
N THR A 273 -1.58 -15.01 20.32
CA THR A 273 -1.85 -14.01 21.36
C THR A 273 -0.95 -12.78 21.18
N LYS A 274 0.35 -13.00 20.90
CA LYS A 274 1.31 -11.93 20.63
C LYS A 274 0.93 -11.15 19.40
N ALA A 275 0.58 -11.82 18.29
CA ALA A 275 0.20 -11.17 17.03
C ALA A 275 -1.07 -10.31 17.18
N LYS A 276 -2.10 -10.80 17.89
CA LYS A 276 -3.30 -10.04 18.21
C LYS A 276 -2.98 -8.78 19.01
N ARG A 277 -2.20 -8.92 20.09
CA ARG A 277 -1.78 -7.75 20.90
C ARG A 277 -0.96 -6.74 20.10
N TYR A 278 -0.07 -7.22 19.25
CA TYR A 278 0.72 -6.37 18.35
C TYR A 278 -0.20 -5.54 17.45
N LEU A 279 -1.14 -6.19 16.76
CA LEU A 279 -2.08 -5.51 15.85
C LEU A 279 -2.99 -4.51 16.58
N ILE A 280 -3.58 -4.92 17.71
CA ILE A 280 -4.46 -4.05 18.49
C ILE A 280 -3.66 -2.84 18.99
N GLY A 281 -2.47 -3.08 19.56
CA GLY A 281 -1.62 -2.00 20.04
C GLY A 281 -1.27 -0.99 18.95
N HIS A 282 -0.82 -1.45 17.78
CA HIS A 282 -0.53 -0.58 16.65
C HIS A 282 -1.79 0.16 16.14
N THR A 283 -2.93 -0.51 16.09
CA THR A 283 -4.19 0.13 15.68
C THR A 283 -4.60 1.23 16.66
N VAL A 284 -4.51 0.98 17.97
CA VAL A 284 -4.83 1.97 19.01
C VAL A 284 -3.86 3.15 18.95
N LEU A 285 -2.54 2.88 18.90
CA LEU A 285 -1.53 3.95 18.85
C LEU A 285 -1.69 4.83 17.60
N ASN A 286 -2.07 4.25 16.47
CA ASN A 286 -2.33 5.04 15.25
C ASN A 286 -3.55 5.97 15.39
N GLN A 287 -4.45 5.74 16.35
CA GLN A 287 -5.60 6.61 16.62
C GLN A 287 -5.25 7.80 17.55
N GLU A 288 -4.05 7.84 18.12
CA GLU A 288 -3.61 8.98 18.94
C GLU A 288 -3.36 10.24 18.08
N ASP A 289 -2.97 10.06 16.82
CA ASP A 289 -2.83 11.16 15.88
C ASP A 289 -4.14 11.42 15.10
N PRO A 290 -4.60 12.70 14.99
CA PRO A 290 -5.77 13.04 14.18
C PRO A 290 -5.70 12.54 12.73
N SER A 291 -4.54 12.59 12.10
CA SER A 291 -4.35 12.08 10.74
C SER A 291 -4.59 10.56 10.66
N GLY A 292 -4.09 9.81 11.64
CA GLY A 292 -4.35 8.38 11.75
C GLY A 292 -5.84 8.05 11.83
N ARG A 293 -6.61 8.82 12.61
CA ARG A 293 -8.07 8.69 12.70
C ARG A 293 -8.77 8.99 11.39
N ILE A 294 -8.40 10.08 10.73
CA ILE A 294 -8.98 10.50 9.46
C ILE A 294 -8.77 9.42 8.40
N PHE A 295 -7.52 9.00 8.17
CA PHE A 295 -7.21 8.01 7.14
C PHE A 295 -7.78 6.63 7.45
N PHE A 296 -7.85 6.24 8.73
CA PHE A 296 -8.52 5.02 9.14
C PHE A 296 -10.00 4.99 8.72
N GLY A 297 -10.70 6.12 8.86
CA GLY A 297 -12.11 6.24 8.49
C GLY A 297 -12.31 6.42 7.00
N LEU A 298 -11.63 7.40 6.38
CA LEU A 298 -11.81 7.75 4.97
C LEU A 298 -11.54 6.58 4.03
N ARG A 299 -10.49 5.81 4.29
CA ARG A 299 -10.18 4.65 3.45
C ARG A 299 -11.33 3.65 3.45
N ARG A 300 -11.92 3.38 4.63
CA ARG A 300 -13.05 2.45 4.74
C ARG A 300 -14.30 2.98 4.07
N GLU A 301 -14.58 4.25 4.25
CA GLU A 301 -15.72 4.91 3.61
C GLU A 301 -15.65 4.82 2.09
N LEU A 302 -14.47 5.09 1.51
CA LEU A 302 -14.29 5.12 0.06
C LEU A 302 -14.15 3.73 -0.58
N LEU A 303 -13.44 2.80 0.10
CA LEU A 303 -12.97 1.58 -0.54
C LEU A 303 -13.61 0.30 0.03
N ASP A 304 -13.98 0.29 1.31
CA ASP A 304 -14.42 -0.93 2.00
C ASP A 304 -15.95 -0.99 2.23
N GLY A 305 -16.69 -0.01 1.72
CA GLY A 305 -18.16 0.01 1.75
C GLY A 305 -18.76 0.61 3.01
N GLY A 306 -18.00 1.40 3.77
CA GLY A 306 -18.50 2.21 4.86
C GLY A 306 -17.61 2.26 6.09
N TRP A 307 -17.94 3.19 6.98
CA TRP A 307 -17.25 3.41 8.23
C TRP A 307 -17.33 2.21 9.17
N VAL A 308 -16.22 1.88 9.80
CA VAL A 308 -16.12 0.85 10.86
C VAL A 308 -15.43 1.46 12.08
N ASP A 309 -16.04 1.36 13.24
CA ASP A 309 -15.45 1.86 14.49
C ASP A 309 -14.28 0.99 14.96
N LEU A 310 -13.43 1.60 15.80
CA LEU A 310 -12.22 0.94 16.32
C LEU A 310 -12.55 -0.33 17.13
N ASP A 311 -13.62 -0.29 17.94
CA ASP A 311 -14.00 -1.43 18.79
C ASP A 311 -14.44 -2.63 17.94
N THR A 312 -15.09 -2.39 16.81
CA THR A 312 -15.45 -3.45 15.86
C THR A 312 -14.20 -4.09 15.25
N VAL A 313 -13.18 -3.31 14.92
CA VAL A 313 -11.90 -3.84 14.42
C VAL A 313 -11.20 -4.66 15.50
N ILE A 314 -11.14 -4.14 16.73
CA ILE A 314 -10.54 -4.85 17.87
C ILE A 314 -11.26 -6.18 18.11
N ARG A 315 -12.60 -6.17 18.22
CA ARG A 315 -13.39 -7.41 18.37
C ARG A 315 -13.15 -8.40 17.24
N GLY A 316 -13.03 -7.91 15.99
CA GLY A 316 -12.71 -8.76 14.84
C GLY A 316 -11.36 -9.45 14.97
N ILE A 317 -10.33 -8.73 15.42
CA ILE A 317 -8.99 -9.29 15.67
C ILE A 317 -9.03 -10.29 16.85
N GLU A 318 -9.71 -9.96 17.93
CA GLU A 318 -9.83 -10.84 19.12
C GLU A 318 -10.56 -12.13 18.81
N ALA A 319 -11.58 -12.10 17.96
CA ALA A 319 -12.38 -13.25 17.58
C ALA A 319 -11.65 -14.28 16.71
N VAL A 320 -10.52 -13.93 16.09
CA VAL A 320 -9.76 -14.84 15.21
C VAL A 320 -9.33 -16.12 15.97
N THR A 321 -9.61 -17.28 15.40
CA THR A 321 -9.27 -18.58 15.95
C THR A 321 -8.04 -19.20 15.27
N PRO A 322 -7.41 -20.24 15.86
CA PRO A 322 -6.36 -20.99 15.16
C PRO A 322 -6.83 -21.62 13.84
N GLU A 323 -8.08 -22.07 13.79
CA GLU A 323 -8.72 -22.65 12.60
C GLU A 323 -8.85 -21.60 11.47
N ASP A 324 -9.17 -20.36 11.82
CA ASP A 324 -9.22 -19.25 10.87
C ASP A 324 -7.84 -19.01 10.25
N LEU A 325 -6.78 -19.02 11.06
CA LEU A 325 -5.42 -18.84 10.58
C LEU A 325 -4.97 -19.97 9.65
N GLN A 326 -5.34 -21.21 9.95
CA GLN A 326 -5.06 -22.34 9.05
C GLN A 326 -5.84 -22.24 7.75
N ARG A 327 -7.10 -21.82 7.80
CA ARG A 327 -7.93 -21.57 6.60
C ARG A 327 -7.30 -20.52 5.72
N VAL A 328 -6.89 -19.39 6.31
CA VAL A 328 -6.19 -18.30 5.60
C VAL A 328 -4.88 -18.80 5.01
N GLY A 329 -4.05 -19.48 5.76
CA GLY A 329 -2.79 -20.05 5.27
C GLY A 329 -2.98 -20.92 4.03
N ARG A 330 -3.93 -21.86 4.07
CA ARG A 330 -4.25 -22.74 2.93
C ARG A 330 -4.78 -21.98 1.71
N ARG A 331 -5.46 -20.85 1.92
CA ARG A 331 -6.01 -20.02 0.86
C ARG A 331 -4.96 -19.17 0.17
N VAL A 332 -3.99 -18.62 0.93
CA VAL A 332 -3.03 -17.62 0.41
C VAL A 332 -1.68 -18.21 0.05
N VAL A 333 -1.23 -19.29 0.71
CA VAL A 333 0.09 -19.88 0.44
C VAL A 333 0.01 -20.74 -0.82
N THR A 334 0.19 -20.12 -1.97
CA THR A 334 0.07 -20.70 -3.31
C THR A 334 1.43 -20.69 -4.01
N LEU A 335 2.40 -21.41 -3.43
CA LEU A 335 3.79 -21.43 -3.91
C LEU A 335 3.93 -22.06 -5.30
N ASP A 336 3.01 -22.92 -5.71
CA ASP A 336 2.90 -23.52 -7.03
C ASP A 336 2.64 -22.49 -8.16
N ARG A 337 2.22 -21.30 -7.81
CA ARG A 337 2.00 -20.17 -8.70
C ARG A 337 2.49 -18.83 -8.11
N ALA A 338 3.51 -18.91 -7.27
CA ALA A 338 4.13 -17.73 -6.67
C ALA A 338 4.83 -16.86 -7.72
N VAL A 339 4.95 -15.57 -7.43
CA VAL A 339 5.77 -14.63 -8.20
C VAL A 339 6.97 -14.23 -7.36
N LEU A 340 8.15 -14.48 -7.86
CA LEU A 340 9.41 -14.00 -7.30
C LEU A 340 9.97 -12.90 -8.20
N ALA A 341 9.98 -11.68 -7.71
CA ALA A 341 10.68 -10.58 -8.33
C ALA A 341 12.03 -10.35 -7.65
N GLY A 342 13.03 -9.93 -8.42
CA GLY A 342 14.34 -9.62 -7.88
C GLY A 342 15.01 -8.46 -8.61
N VAL A 343 15.76 -7.65 -7.86
CA VAL A 343 16.63 -6.60 -8.41
C VAL A 343 18.01 -6.76 -7.78
N GLY A 344 19.02 -6.89 -8.64
CA GLY A 344 20.41 -7.12 -8.23
C GLY A 344 21.15 -8.06 -9.14
N PRO A 345 22.38 -8.47 -8.81
CA PRO A 345 23.18 -9.40 -9.62
C PRO A 345 22.74 -10.86 -9.39
N LEU A 346 21.49 -11.16 -9.75
CA LEU A 346 20.85 -12.47 -9.62
C LEU A 346 20.88 -13.19 -10.98
N ASP A 347 21.87 -14.03 -11.20
CA ASP A 347 22.09 -14.73 -12.47
C ASP A 347 21.47 -16.14 -12.50
N ASP A 348 21.27 -16.78 -11.33
CA ASP A 348 20.76 -18.15 -11.20
C ASP A 348 19.23 -18.19 -11.08
N VAL A 349 18.55 -17.85 -12.16
CA VAL A 349 17.07 -17.85 -12.21
C VAL A 349 16.47 -19.25 -11.97
N ASP A 350 17.13 -20.30 -12.47
CA ASP A 350 16.65 -21.67 -12.29
C ASP A 350 16.82 -22.14 -10.85
N GLY A 351 17.93 -21.77 -10.19
CA GLY A 351 18.13 -22.01 -8.77
C GLY A 351 17.10 -21.27 -7.90
N LEU A 352 16.78 -20.02 -8.24
CA LEU A 352 15.73 -19.26 -7.55
C LEU A 352 14.36 -19.92 -7.73
N ARG A 353 14.04 -20.41 -8.91
CA ARG A 353 12.78 -21.15 -9.17
C ARG A 353 12.75 -22.45 -8.38
N ALA A 354 13.83 -23.22 -8.39
CA ALA A 354 13.94 -24.46 -7.63
C ALA A 354 13.82 -24.22 -6.11
N ALA A 355 14.33 -23.09 -5.59
CA ALA A 355 14.22 -22.71 -4.18
C ALA A 355 12.78 -22.45 -3.72
N LEU A 356 11.85 -22.14 -4.64
CA LEU A 356 10.42 -22.11 -4.34
C LEU A 356 9.83 -23.48 -4.05
N GLY A 357 10.57 -24.57 -4.39
CA GLY A 357 10.16 -25.94 -4.19
C GLY A 357 9.05 -26.37 -5.14
N ALA A 358 9.08 -25.80 -6.34
CA ALA A 358 8.18 -26.13 -7.44
C ALA A 358 8.81 -27.21 -8.35
#